data_bc4700adb2734f1dfe157fdcb20c7787
#
_entry.id   bc4700adb2734f1dfe157fdcb20c7787
#
_cell.length_a   1.000
_cell.length_b   1.000
_cell.length_c   1.000
_cell.angle_alpha   90.00
_cell.angle_beta   90.00
_cell.angle_gamma   90.00
#
_symmetry.space_group_name_H-M   'P 1'
#
loop_
_entity.id
_entity.type
_entity.pdbx_description
1 polymer ?
#
loop_
_entity_poly.entity_id
_entity_poly.type
_entity_poly.pdbx_seq_one_letter_code
_entity_poly.pdbx_strand_id
1 'polypeptide(L)'
;MKNIKTSRKEIINDNEENLEFQLFFNEKIGNYIRCHIRMEEPFAIEGRIGEQEISEVIITSTYEAFLNFEDGTFLVLANKESAEIINNQFHNYYKISSKKHIIDLQDIISESTNVKRTQFRRLAIETINGSSLSGNNVNDTELYRIMLDAGELSAIAVTYPFDGDDVSFSISDSGSIVIFSAMTNEEILIFIKQLLEDMENI
;
A
#
# COMPACT_ATOMS: atom_id res chain seq x y z
N MET A 1 9.20 -22.85 -6.86
CA MET A 1 8.27 -22.93 -5.70
C MET A 1 6.95 -23.53 -6.13
N LYS A 2 6.19 -24.15 -5.22
CA LYS A 2 4.85 -24.66 -5.55
C LYS A 2 3.84 -23.53 -5.39
N ASN A 3 2.92 -23.40 -6.35
CA ASN A 3 1.78 -22.50 -6.21
C ASN A 3 0.96 -22.88 -4.97
N ILE A 4 0.42 -21.89 -4.32
CA ILE A 4 -0.35 -22.05 -3.10
C ILE A 4 -1.82 -21.74 -3.44
N LYS A 5 -2.72 -22.64 -3.04
CA LYS A 5 -4.15 -22.47 -3.25
C LYS A 5 -4.88 -22.78 -1.94
N THR A 6 -5.79 -21.88 -1.56
CA THR A 6 -6.70 -22.05 -0.43
C THR A 6 -8.10 -21.59 -0.83
N SER A 7 -9.09 -21.94 -0.03
CA SER A 7 -10.44 -21.42 -0.17
C SER A 7 -11.10 -21.23 1.18
N ARG A 8 -12.05 -20.30 1.26
CA ARG A 8 -12.95 -20.12 2.39
C ARG A 8 -14.38 -20.26 1.94
N LYS A 9 -15.24 -20.70 2.84
CA LYS A 9 -16.68 -20.76 2.60
C LYS A 9 -17.33 -19.46 3.05
N GLU A 10 -18.24 -18.96 2.24
CA GLU A 10 -19.03 -17.76 2.52
C GLU A 10 -20.45 -17.93 1.99
N ILE A 11 -21.42 -17.27 2.60
CA ILE A 11 -22.82 -17.33 2.14
C ILE A 11 -23.05 -16.10 1.29
N ILE A 12 -23.39 -16.31 0.01
CA ILE A 12 -23.62 -15.27 -0.99
C ILE A 12 -25.00 -15.53 -1.62
N ASN A 13 -25.90 -14.57 -1.52
CA ASN A 13 -27.30 -14.70 -1.97
C ASN A 13 -27.94 -16.03 -1.50
N ASP A 14 -27.82 -16.34 -0.21
CA ASP A 14 -28.33 -17.55 0.46
C ASP A 14 -27.71 -18.89 -0.01
N ASN A 15 -26.65 -18.87 -0.80
CA ASN A 15 -25.89 -20.04 -1.22
C ASN A 15 -24.50 -20.11 -0.57
N GLU A 16 -24.08 -21.33 -0.20
CA GLU A 16 -22.70 -21.54 0.29
C GLU A 16 -21.76 -21.59 -0.92
N GLU A 17 -20.86 -20.60 -1.02
CA GLU A 17 -19.85 -20.48 -2.06
C GLU A 17 -18.45 -20.71 -1.50
N ASN A 18 -17.53 -21.20 -2.36
CA ASN A 18 -16.13 -21.36 -2.01
C ASN A 18 -15.32 -20.27 -2.71
N LEU A 19 -14.84 -19.29 -1.94
CA LEU A 19 -13.99 -18.22 -2.45
C LEU A 19 -12.53 -18.66 -2.46
N GLU A 20 -11.90 -18.57 -3.62
CA GLU A 20 -10.52 -19.02 -3.82
C GLU A 20 -9.50 -17.90 -3.56
N PHE A 21 -8.38 -18.28 -2.95
CA PHE A 21 -7.17 -17.47 -2.85
C PHE A 21 -5.99 -18.29 -3.38
N GLN A 22 -5.27 -17.74 -4.34
CA GLN A 22 -4.16 -18.42 -5.02
C GLN A 22 -2.95 -17.49 -5.08
N LEU A 23 -1.77 -18.04 -4.77
CA LEU A 23 -0.49 -17.36 -4.93
C LEU A 23 0.38 -18.15 -5.93
N PHE A 24 0.76 -17.50 -6.99
CA PHE A 24 1.62 -18.04 -8.05
C PHE A 24 2.99 -17.38 -7.96
N PHE A 25 4.03 -18.19 -7.85
CA PHE A 25 5.41 -17.71 -7.88
C PHE A 25 5.94 -17.76 -9.32
N ASN A 26 6.51 -16.65 -9.77
CA ASN A 26 7.04 -16.47 -11.12
C ASN A 26 8.57 -16.33 -11.09
N GLU A 27 9.11 -15.48 -11.96
CA GLU A 27 10.54 -15.21 -12.09
C GLU A 27 11.10 -14.44 -10.90
N LYS A 28 12.43 -14.52 -10.76
CA LYS A 28 13.19 -13.70 -9.82
C LYS A 28 13.62 -12.41 -10.53
N ILE A 29 13.43 -11.26 -9.83
CA ILE A 29 13.88 -9.93 -10.25
C ILE A 29 14.76 -9.38 -9.12
N GLY A 30 16.07 -9.30 -9.35
CA GLY A 30 17.02 -8.97 -8.28
C GLY A 30 16.90 -9.95 -7.10
N ASN A 31 16.67 -9.43 -5.89
CA ASN A 31 16.45 -10.25 -4.69
C ASN A 31 14.97 -10.60 -4.45
N TYR A 32 14.07 -10.09 -5.27
CA TYR A 32 12.64 -10.33 -5.16
C TYR A 32 12.17 -11.49 -6.04
N ILE A 33 11.17 -12.22 -5.57
CA ILE A 33 10.40 -13.17 -6.37
C ILE A 33 9.09 -12.48 -6.74
N ARG A 34 8.86 -12.31 -8.03
CA ARG A 34 7.59 -11.83 -8.56
C ARG A 34 6.51 -12.87 -8.33
N CYS A 35 5.38 -12.43 -7.82
CA CYS A 35 4.23 -13.25 -7.51
C CYS A 35 2.97 -12.66 -8.15
N HIS A 36 1.99 -13.52 -8.46
CA HIS A 36 0.63 -13.10 -8.74
C HIS A 36 -0.31 -13.67 -7.70
N ILE A 37 -1.16 -12.80 -7.15
CA ILE A 37 -2.20 -13.15 -6.20
C ILE A 37 -3.52 -13.07 -6.93
N ARG A 38 -4.21 -14.20 -7.06
CA ARG A 38 -5.59 -14.25 -7.53
C ARG A 38 -6.49 -14.50 -6.32
N MET A 39 -7.46 -13.63 -6.11
CA MET A 39 -8.42 -13.80 -5.03
C MET A 39 -9.84 -13.52 -5.47
N GLU A 40 -10.77 -14.21 -4.84
CA GLU A 40 -12.21 -14.05 -5.02
C GLU A 40 -12.82 -13.43 -3.77
N GLU A 41 -13.58 -12.36 -3.97
CA GLU A 41 -14.24 -11.59 -2.91
C GLU A 41 -15.70 -11.30 -3.30
N PRO A 42 -16.62 -11.32 -2.32
CA PRO A 42 -17.98 -10.87 -2.55
C PRO A 42 -18.00 -9.35 -2.77
N PHE A 43 -18.77 -8.92 -3.73
CA PHE A 43 -18.97 -7.52 -4.05
C PHE A 43 -20.47 -7.21 -4.04
N ALA A 44 -20.85 -6.24 -3.21
CA ALA A 44 -22.24 -5.82 -3.11
C ALA A 44 -22.71 -5.12 -4.40
N ILE A 45 -23.85 -5.54 -4.91
CA ILE A 45 -24.53 -4.95 -6.07
C ILE A 45 -26.02 -4.90 -5.81
N GLU A 46 -26.72 -4.08 -6.58
CA GLU A 46 -28.19 -4.17 -6.71
C GLU A 46 -28.51 -4.63 -8.12
N GLY A 47 -29.08 -5.82 -8.25
CA GLY A 47 -29.34 -6.37 -9.56
C GLY A 47 -30.34 -7.52 -9.55
N ARG A 48 -30.66 -8.04 -10.76
CA ARG A 48 -31.56 -9.15 -10.96
C ARG A 48 -31.06 -10.06 -12.09
N ILE A 49 -31.15 -11.37 -11.86
CA ILE A 49 -30.97 -12.38 -12.90
C ILE A 49 -32.27 -13.13 -13.08
N GLY A 50 -32.96 -12.89 -14.21
CA GLY A 50 -34.30 -13.37 -14.40
C GLY A 50 -35.30 -12.74 -13.41
N GLU A 51 -35.94 -13.56 -12.56
CA GLU A 51 -36.85 -13.13 -11.49
C GLU A 51 -36.17 -13.07 -10.12
N GLN A 52 -34.90 -13.52 -10.01
CA GLN A 52 -34.15 -13.55 -8.76
C GLN A 52 -33.41 -12.24 -8.55
N GLU A 53 -33.66 -11.58 -7.43
CA GLU A 53 -32.86 -10.46 -6.96
C GLU A 53 -31.51 -10.96 -6.46
N ILE A 54 -30.45 -10.23 -6.78
CA ILE A 54 -29.07 -10.49 -6.31
C ILE A 54 -28.54 -9.25 -5.62
N SER A 55 -27.93 -9.45 -4.46
CA SER A 55 -27.30 -8.39 -3.66
C SER A 55 -25.79 -8.45 -3.69
N GLU A 56 -25.21 -9.55 -4.16
CA GLU A 56 -23.77 -9.77 -4.19
C GLU A 56 -23.36 -10.58 -5.42
N VAL A 57 -22.17 -10.33 -5.92
CA VAL A 57 -21.48 -11.14 -6.95
C VAL A 57 -20.07 -11.47 -6.48
N ILE A 58 -19.53 -12.61 -6.94
CA ILE A 58 -18.12 -12.96 -6.70
C ILE A 58 -17.29 -12.29 -7.76
N ILE A 59 -16.35 -11.42 -7.33
CA ILE A 59 -15.37 -10.80 -8.22
C ILE A 59 -14.03 -11.49 -8.05
N THR A 60 -13.41 -11.84 -9.16
CA THR A 60 -12.03 -12.33 -9.19
C THR A 60 -11.09 -11.18 -9.52
N SER A 61 -10.15 -10.90 -8.62
CA SER A 61 -9.10 -9.90 -8.80
C SER A 61 -7.73 -10.56 -8.86
N THR A 62 -6.83 -9.96 -9.63
CA THR A 62 -5.42 -10.41 -9.71
C THR A 62 -4.51 -9.24 -9.40
N TYR A 63 -3.57 -9.45 -8.49
CA TYR A 63 -2.60 -8.46 -8.06
C TYR A 63 -1.20 -8.97 -8.29
N GLU A 64 -0.32 -8.08 -8.69
CA GLU A 64 1.11 -8.34 -8.75
C GLU A 64 1.73 -8.07 -7.38
N ALA A 65 2.68 -8.89 -6.98
CA ALA A 65 3.38 -8.76 -5.71
C ALA A 65 4.84 -9.20 -5.85
N PHE A 66 5.68 -8.73 -4.93
CA PHE A 66 7.10 -9.04 -4.89
C PHE A 66 7.48 -9.42 -3.47
N LEU A 67 8.15 -10.55 -3.32
CA LEU A 67 8.56 -11.11 -2.03
C LEU A 67 10.07 -11.25 -2.00
N ASN A 68 10.70 -10.60 -1.04
CA ASN A 68 12.11 -10.81 -0.71
C ASN A 68 12.20 -11.69 0.55
N PHE A 69 12.78 -12.87 0.43
CA PHE A 69 12.94 -13.80 1.56
C PHE A 69 14.16 -13.49 2.43
N GLU A 70 15.09 -12.65 1.96
CA GLU A 70 16.32 -12.32 2.69
C GLU A 70 16.02 -11.32 3.83
N ASP A 71 15.19 -10.31 3.56
CA ASP A 71 14.80 -9.28 4.53
C ASP A 71 13.33 -9.41 4.99
N GLY A 72 12.55 -10.29 4.35
CA GLY A 72 11.14 -10.52 4.66
C GLY A 72 10.20 -9.44 4.09
N THR A 73 10.67 -8.60 3.16
CA THR A 73 9.84 -7.57 2.54
C THR A 73 8.81 -8.17 1.60
N PHE A 74 7.55 -7.73 1.74
CA PHE A 74 6.45 -8.11 0.86
C PHE A 74 5.76 -6.85 0.32
N LEU A 75 5.89 -6.64 -0.98
CA LEU A 75 5.28 -5.50 -1.71
C LEU A 75 4.10 -6.02 -2.52
N VAL A 76 2.98 -5.31 -2.46
CA VAL A 76 1.77 -5.65 -3.22
C VAL A 76 1.33 -4.44 -4.03
N LEU A 77 1.17 -4.60 -5.34
CA LEU A 77 0.63 -3.58 -6.24
C LEU A 77 -0.90 -3.62 -6.19
N ALA A 78 -1.48 -3.01 -5.17
CA ALA A 78 -2.91 -2.99 -4.90
C ALA A 78 -3.31 -1.68 -4.22
N ASN A 79 -4.61 -1.36 -4.24
CA ASN A 79 -5.12 -0.33 -3.35
C ASN A 79 -5.04 -0.78 -1.88
N LYS A 80 -5.17 0.15 -0.95
CA LYS A 80 -5.02 -0.11 0.49
C LYS A 80 -5.98 -1.19 1.00
N GLU A 81 -7.22 -1.16 0.57
CA GLU A 81 -8.26 -2.11 1.01
C GLU A 81 -7.92 -3.53 0.56
N SER A 82 -7.58 -3.72 -0.72
CA SER A 82 -7.16 -5.01 -1.26
C SER A 82 -5.88 -5.51 -0.60
N ALA A 83 -4.91 -4.64 -0.32
CA ALA A 83 -3.69 -5.00 0.38
C ALA A 83 -3.96 -5.48 1.81
N GLU A 84 -4.92 -4.86 2.52
CA GLU A 84 -5.34 -5.31 3.85
C GLU A 84 -6.04 -6.68 3.81
N ILE A 85 -6.90 -6.92 2.81
CA ILE A 85 -7.54 -8.23 2.62
C ILE A 85 -6.48 -9.30 2.35
N ILE A 86 -5.55 -9.04 1.43
CA ILE A 86 -4.43 -9.96 1.11
C ILE A 86 -3.62 -10.27 2.38
N ASN A 87 -3.26 -9.27 3.17
CA ASN A 87 -2.53 -9.45 4.42
C ASN A 87 -3.29 -10.36 5.41
N ASN A 88 -4.60 -10.14 5.56
CA ASN A 88 -5.45 -10.96 6.42
C ASN A 88 -5.54 -12.42 5.92
N GLN A 89 -5.59 -12.64 4.61
CA GLN A 89 -5.58 -13.97 4.01
C GLN A 89 -4.26 -14.69 4.31
N PHE A 90 -3.11 -14.02 4.20
CA PHE A 90 -1.81 -14.58 4.57
C PHE A 90 -1.77 -14.97 6.04
N HIS A 91 -2.25 -14.11 6.94
CA HIS A 91 -2.30 -14.42 8.36
C HIS A 91 -3.19 -15.63 8.67
N ASN A 92 -4.40 -15.65 8.13
CA ASN A 92 -5.40 -16.69 8.44
C ASN A 92 -5.01 -18.07 7.90
N TYR A 93 -4.52 -18.14 6.66
CA TYR A 93 -4.27 -19.41 5.99
C TYR A 93 -2.84 -19.94 6.17
N TYR A 94 -1.86 -19.06 6.20
CA TYR A 94 -0.45 -19.48 6.24
C TYR A 94 0.22 -19.27 7.58
N LYS A 95 -0.48 -18.66 8.54
CA LYS A 95 0.11 -18.27 9.84
C LYS A 95 1.34 -17.36 9.67
N ILE A 96 1.45 -16.67 8.54
CA ILE A 96 2.48 -15.68 8.31
C ILE A 96 1.97 -14.38 8.94
N SER A 97 2.61 -13.94 10.00
CA SER A 97 2.36 -12.61 10.52
C SER A 97 3.22 -11.61 9.75
N SER A 98 2.57 -10.76 8.97
CA SER A 98 3.20 -9.57 8.42
C SER A 98 2.87 -8.37 9.30
N LYS A 99 3.83 -7.46 9.42
CA LYS A 99 3.61 -6.17 10.06
C LYS A 99 3.69 -5.11 8.97
N LYS A 100 2.81 -4.11 9.04
CA LYS A 100 2.99 -2.91 8.24
C LYS A 100 4.30 -2.27 8.66
N HIS A 101 5.12 -1.89 7.69
CA HIS A 101 6.29 -1.08 7.95
C HIS A 101 5.82 0.31 8.40
N ILE A 102 6.27 0.75 9.57
CA ILE A 102 5.99 2.10 10.07
C ILE A 102 7.10 3.00 9.54
N ILE A 103 6.71 4.03 8.83
CA ILE A 103 7.62 4.94 8.15
C ILE A 103 7.69 6.25 8.92
N ASP A 104 8.92 6.69 9.23
CA ASP A 104 9.15 8.07 9.68
C ASP A 104 9.16 8.98 8.44
N LEU A 105 8.09 9.77 8.31
CA LEU A 105 7.93 10.68 7.18
C LEU A 105 8.88 11.88 7.25
N GLN A 106 9.44 12.19 8.43
CA GLN A 106 10.39 13.29 8.58
C GLN A 106 11.75 12.94 7.95
N ASP A 107 12.17 11.67 8.05
CA ASP A 107 13.41 11.20 7.42
C ASP A 107 13.32 11.36 5.91
N ILE A 108 12.18 10.99 5.30
CA ILE A 108 11.96 11.17 3.87
C ILE A 108 11.95 12.66 3.48
N ILE A 109 11.33 13.52 4.31
CA ILE A 109 11.30 14.96 4.08
C ILE A 109 12.71 15.53 4.06
N SER A 110 13.59 15.07 4.96
CA SER A 110 14.96 15.60 5.08
C SER A 110 15.80 15.34 3.83
N GLU A 111 15.58 14.23 3.14
CA GLU A 111 16.29 13.83 1.93
C GLU A 111 15.59 14.28 0.62
N SER A 112 14.36 14.82 0.73
CA SER A 112 13.57 15.22 -0.43
C SER A 112 14.05 16.54 -1.04
N THR A 113 14.05 16.63 -2.37
CA THR A 113 14.35 17.88 -3.10
C THR A 113 13.19 18.87 -3.09
N ASN A 114 11.95 18.38 -2.92
CA ASN A 114 10.77 19.22 -2.83
C ASN A 114 9.64 18.48 -2.09
N VAL A 115 9.05 19.11 -1.09
CA VAL A 115 7.85 18.63 -0.40
C VAL A 115 6.63 19.34 -0.96
N LYS A 116 5.84 18.62 -1.78
CA LYS A 116 4.69 19.18 -2.52
C LYS A 116 3.39 19.15 -1.71
N ARG A 117 3.26 18.19 -0.82
CA ARG A 117 2.07 18.05 0.04
C ARG A 117 2.44 17.40 1.36
N THR A 118 1.79 17.86 2.42
CA THR A 118 1.78 17.20 3.71
C THR A 118 0.34 17.04 4.20
N GLN A 119 0.05 15.93 4.88
CA GLN A 119 -1.25 15.67 5.49
C GLN A 119 -1.06 15.42 6.99
N PHE A 120 -1.89 16.05 7.79
CA PHE A 120 -1.88 15.93 9.25
C PHE A 120 -3.21 15.36 9.72
N ARG A 121 -3.15 14.59 10.81
CA ARG A 121 -4.30 14.04 11.51
C ARG A 121 -4.19 14.32 13.01
N ARG A 122 -5.29 14.13 13.73
CA ARG A 122 -5.36 14.31 15.19
C ARG A 122 -4.85 15.68 15.64
N LEU A 123 -5.16 16.71 14.87
CA LEU A 123 -4.77 18.06 15.20
C LEU A 123 -5.48 18.52 16.49
N ALA A 124 -4.72 19.02 17.45
CA ALA A 124 -5.23 19.63 18.67
C ALA A 124 -5.52 21.13 18.46
N ILE A 125 -6.24 21.46 17.40
CA ILE A 125 -6.60 22.83 17.01
C ILE A 125 -8.13 22.94 16.98
N GLU A 126 -8.75 23.42 18.07
CA GLU A 126 -10.19 23.62 18.18
C GLU A 126 -11.03 22.45 17.63
N THR A 127 -11.74 22.68 16.51
CA THR A 127 -12.58 21.66 15.84
C THR A 127 -11.92 21.02 14.63
N ILE A 128 -10.62 21.30 14.36
CA ILE A 128 -9.90 20.78 13.20
C ILE A 128 -9.22 19.47 13.55
N ASN A 129 -9.70 18.36 13.01
CA ASN A 129 -9.13 17.03 13.23
C ASN A 129 -8.03 16.64 12.23
N GLY A 130 -7.96 17.31 11.09
CA GLY A 130 -6.97 17.05 10.05
C GLY A 130 -6.81 18.24 9.12
N SER A 131 -5.66 18.30 8.45
CA SER A 131 -5.31 19.35 7.50
C SER A 131 -4.41 18.83 6.40
N SER A 132 -4.37 19.53 5.28
CA SER A 132 -3.42 19.28 4.19
C SER A 132 -2.84 20.59 3.71
N LEU A 133 -1.51 20.66 3.62
CA LEU A 133 -0.78 21.76 3.01
C LEU A 133 -0.32 21.30 1.62
N SER A 134 -0.42 22.17 0.62
CA SER A 134 0.03 21.88 -0.74
C SER A 134 0.73 23.09 -1.34
N GLY A 135 1.85 22.87 -2.03
CA GLY A 135 2.67 23.92 -2.63
C GLY A 135 4.04 23.40 -3.04
N ASN A 136 5.04 24.24 -2.98
CA ASN A 136 6.45 23.86 -3.12
C ASN A 136 7.14 24.07 -1.77
N ASN A 137 7.96 23.13 -1.37
CA ASN A 137 8.70 23.15 -0.09
C ASN A 137 7.80 23.54 1.08
N VAL A 138 6.61 22.91 1.17
CA VAL A 138 5.61 23.26 2.21
C VAL A 138 6.13 23.03 3.62
N ASN A 139 7.12 22.15 3.80
CA ASN A 139 7.84 21.88 5.06
C ASN A 139 8.63 23.08 5.59
N ASP A 140 8.99 24.06 4.74
CA ASP A 140 9.73 25.27 5.15
C ASP A 140 8.81 26.35 5.73
N THR A 141 7.50 26.16 5.63
CA THR A 141 6.50 27.16 6.06
C THR A 141 6.28 27.16 7.58
N GLU A 142 5.92 28.33 8.12
CA GLU A 142 5.50 28.46 9.52
C GLU A 142 4.24 27.61 9.80
N LEU A 143 3.32 27.54 8.85
CA LEU A 143 2.09 26.76 8.99
C LEU A 143 2.38 25.27 9.13
N TYR A 144 3.37 24.74 8.41
CA TYR A 144 3.81 23.36 8.56
C TYR A 144 4.28 23.06 9.99
N ARG A 145 5.10 23.95 10.58
CA ARG A 145 5.62 23.80 11.94
C ARG A 145 4.49 23.82 12.97
N ILE A 146 3.53 24.75 12.82
CA ILE A 146 2.35 24.81 13.69
C ILE A 146 1.55 23.50 13.61
N MET A 147 1.33 22.94 12.41
CA MET A 147 0.60 21.69 12.24
C MET A 147 1.35 20.49 12.80
N LEU A 148 2.68 20.47 12.67
CA LEU A 148 3.54 19.41 13.20
C LEU A 148 3.54 19.39 14.73
N ASP A 149 3.56 20.58 15.37
CA ASP A 149 3.48 20.71 16.82
C ASP A 149 2.08 20.35 17.37
N ALA A 150 1.05 20.53 16.56
CA ALA A 150 -0.34 20.34 16.98
C ALA A 150 -0.91 18.94 16.66
N GLY A 151 -0.25 18.10 15.85
CA GLY A 151 -0.79 16.83 15.41
C GLY A 151 0.24 15.86 14.88
N GLU A 152 -0.24 14.84 14.17
CA GLU A 152 0.59 13.79 13.59
C GLU A 152 0.66 13.95 12.08
N LEU A 153 1.88 13.92 11.52
CA LEU A 153 2.11 13.83 10.08
C LEU A 153 1.70 12.43 9.62
N SER A 154 0.79 12.32 8.68
CA SER A 154 0.18 11.06 8.26
C SER A 154 0.48 10.65 6.82
N ALA A 155 0.75 11.61 5.95
CA ALA A 155 1.19 11.36 4.58
C ALA A 155 1.90 12.59 3.99
N ILE A 156 2.78 12.32 3.03
CA ILE A 156 3.50 13.33 2.27
C ILE A 156 3.44 13.03 0.77
N ALA A 157 3.60 14.06 -0.06
CA ALA A 157 3.93 13.91 -1.47
C ALA A 157 5.19 14.73 -1.76
N VAL A 158 6.18 14.06 -2.30
CA VAL A 158 7.54 14.62 -2.44
C VAL A 158 8.12 14.37 -3.83
N THR A 159 9.18 15.09 -4.10
CA THR A 159 10.16 14.77 -5.13
C THR A 159 11.44 14.34 -4.42
N TYR A 160 11.97 13.18 -4.77
CA TYR A 160 13.06 12.52 -4.08
C TYR A 160 14.17 12.14 -5.07
N PRO A 161 15.45 12.36 -4.74
CA PRO A 161 16.55 12.03 -5.64
C PRO A 161 16.73 10.51 -5.74
N PHE A 162 16.83 9.98 -6.96
CA PHE A 162 17.02 8.57 -7.22
C PHE A 162 17.79 8.37 -8.52
N ASP A 163 18.98 7.72 -8.45
CA ASP A 163 19.83 7.34 -9.58
C ASP A 163 20.15 8.51 -10.55
N GLY A 164 20.32 9.72 -10.00
CA GLY A 164 20.63 10.93 -10.76
C GLY A 164 19.43 11.68 -11.34
N ASP A 165 18.24 11.15 -11.17
CA ASP A 165 16.94 11.74 -11.54
C ASP A 165 16.08 12.02 -10.30
N ASP A 166 14.93 12.65 -10.52
CA ASP A 166 13.94 12.92 -9.48
C ASP A 166 12.72 12.00 -9.62
N VAL A 167 12.37 11.28 -8.57
CA VAL A 167 11.14 10.47 -8.47
C VAL A 167 10.08 11.22 -7.66
N SER A 168 8.91 11.40 -8.23
CA SER A 168 7.76 11.98 -7.53
C SER A 168 6.84 10.87 -7.03
N PHE A 169 6.53 10.88 -5.74
CA PHE A 169 5.62 9.92 -5.11
C PHE A 169 4.91 10.51 -3.90
N SER A 170 3.89 9.82 -3.44
CA SER A 170 3.32 10.06 -2.11
C SER A 170 3.46 8.80 -1.26
N ILE A 171 3.63 9.01 0.03
CA ILE A 171 3.77 7.93 1.01
C ILE A 171 3.03 8.30 2.29
N SER A 172 2.42 7.29 2.93
CA SER A 172 1.80 7.42 4.25
C SER A 172 2.66 6.78 5.34
N ASP A 173 2.46 7.18 6.56
CA ASP A 173 3.08 6.60 7.76
C ASP A 173 2.81 5.08 7.91
N SER A 174 1.76 4.56 7.26
CA SER A 174 1.42 3.14 7.25
C SER A 174 2.05 2.35 6.10
N GLY A 175 3.00 2.95 5.33
CA GLY A 175 3.73 2.28 4.26
C GLY A 175 2.97 2.16 2.94
N SER A 176 1.89 2.92 2.74
CA SER A 176 1.21 2.99 1.44
C SER A 176 1.92 3.98 0.53
N ILE A 177 2.40 3.53 -0.63
CA ILE A 177 3.17 4.34 -1.58
C ILE A 177 2.40 4.45 -2.89
N VAL A 178 2.33 5.66 -3.46
CA VAL A 178 1.82 5.93 -4.82
C VAL A 178 2.90 6.67 -5.60
N ILE A 179 3.45 6.03 -6.61
CA ILE A 179 4.50 6.59 -7.48
C ILE A 179 3.84 7.30 -8.66
N PHE A 180 4.22 8.54 -8.91
CA PHE A 180 3.70 9.37 -10.01
C PHE A 180 4.65 9.40 -11.21
N SER A 181 5.94 9.08 -11.01
CA SER A 181 6.91 8.94 -12.08
C SER A 181 6.73 7.63 -12.83
N ALA A 182 6.96 7.62 -14.14
CA ALA A 182 6.94 6.41 -14.94
C ALA A 182 8.20 5.60 -14.64
N MET A 183 8.02 4.38 -14.12
CA MET A 183 9.10 3.46 -13.73
C MET A 183 8.74 2.04 -14.12
N THR A 184 9.74 1.25 -14.48
CA THR A 184 9.60 -0.21 -14.62
C THR A 184 9.50 -0.88 -13.25
N ASN A 185 9.02 -2.12 -13.21
CA ASN A 185 8.95 -2.88 -11.96
C ASN A 185 10.33 -3.03 -11.29
N GLU A 186 11.41 -3.18 -12.09
CA GLU A 186 12.77 -3.30 -11.57
C GLU A 186 13.23 -2.00 -10.90
N GLU A 187 13.00 -0.86 -11.55
CA GLU A 187 13.31 0.47 -10.99
C GLU A 187 12.49 0.74 -9.71
N ILE A 188 11.20 0.37 -9.69
CA ILE A 188 10.36 0.49 -8.49
C ILE A 188 10.94 -0.31 -7.32
N LEU A 189 11.38 -1.56 -7.56
CA LEU A 189 11.94 -2.41 -6.52
C LEU A 189 13.26 -1.87 -5.98
N ILE A 190 14.13 -1.35 -6.86
CA ILE A 190 15.40 -0.72 -6.47
C ILE A 190 15.12 0.57 -5.67
N PHE A 191 14.21 1.39 -6.16
CA PHE A 191 13.80 2.63 -5.48
C PHE A 191 13.24 2.39 -4.08
N ILE A 192 12.29 1.45 -3.93
CA ILE A 192 11.70 1.13 -2.62
C ILE A 192 12.77 0.58 -1.68
N LYS A 193 13.67 -0.27 -2.18
CA LYS A 193 14.77 -0.79 -1.36
C LYS A 193 15.67 0.33 -0.86
N GLN A 194 16.10 1.25 -1.73
CA GLN A 194 16.89 2.41 -1.34
C GLN A 194 16.16 3.28 -0.31
N LEU A 195 14.87 3.57 -0.58
CA LEU A 195 14.04 4.37 0.33
C LEU A 195 13.96 3.77 1.75
N LEU A 196 13.86 2.43 1.85
CA LEU A 196 13.85 1.73 3.14
C LEU A 196 15.23 1.74 3.81
N GLU A 197 16.32 1.56 3.06
CA GLU A 197 17.69 1.60 3.57
C GLU A 197 18.08 3.01 4.08
N ASP A 198 17.65 4.06 3.38
CA ASP A 198 17.90 5.45 3.79
C ASP A 198 17.23 5.77 5.13
N MET A 199 16.03 5.20 5.39
CA MET A 199 15.30 5.36 6.66
C MET A 199 15.90 4.55 7.83
N GLU A 200 16.60 3.44 7.56
CA GLU A 200 17.20 2.60 8.62
C GLU A 200 18.60 3.12 9.07
N ASN A 201 19.21 3.98 8.28
CA ASN A 201 20.58 4.48 8.52
C ASN A 201 20.66 5.83 9.26
N ILE A 202 19.53 6.37 9.73
CA ILE A 202 19.43 7.59 10.51
C ILE A 202 19.12 7.23 11.97
#